data_e46e945fc19397f3b564eaea8ed44177
#
_entry.id   e46e945fc19397f3b564eaea8ed44177
#
_cell.length_a   1.000
_cell.length_b   1.000
_cell.length_c   1.000
_cell.angle_alpha   90.00
_cell.angle_beta   90.00
_cell.angle_gamma   90.00
#
_symmetry.space_group_name_H-M   'P 1'
#
loop_
_entity.id
_entity.type
_entity.pdbx_description
1 polymer ?
#
loop_
_entity_poly.entity_id
_entity_poly.type
_entity_poly.pdbx_seq_one_letter_code
_entity_poly.pdbx_strand_id
1 'polypeptide(L)'
;MNTITIKTVINKKDFKKFIDFPYTLFKDDKKWVPSLVMDEKTTFDKKKNPALEFCDFKIFLAYKGPEVVGRVVGMINHKSNEIWKEKRIRFGWLDFINEDIVCQKLLEAVENWGRSEGMTEIVGPMGFTDMDKEGMLVEGFEEDCTMATYYNPSYYPQIVERLSYKKEVDWIQYRIKANQEIPEKIFRINNLIKEKYNLRIVEGLSA
;
A
#
# COMPACT_ATOMS: atom_id res chain seq x y z
N MET A 1 4.81 18.97 -26.14
CA MET A 1 4.28 18.39 -24.87
C MET A 1 5.01 17.09 -24.64
N ASN A 2 5.68 16.90 -23.50
CA ASN A 2 6.34 15.63 -23.21
C ASN A 2 5.28 14.57 -22.90
N THR A 3 5.11 13.61 -23.80
CA THR A 3 4.15 12.51 -23.67
C THR A 3 4.54 11.60 -22.50
N ILE A 4 3.58 11.23 -21.65
CA ILE A 4 3.80 10.24 -20.62
C ILE A 4 3.75 8.84 -21.25
N THR A 5 4.81 8.06 -21.03
CA THR A 5 4.91 6.67 -21.49
C THR A 5 4.98 5.70 -20.32
N ILE A 6 4.24 4.61 -20.40
CA ILE A 6 4.26 3.55 -19.37
C ILE A 6 5.15 2.41 -19.84
N LYS A 7 5.99 1.91 -18.93
CA LYS A 7 6.83 0.73 -19.16
C LYS A 7 6.60 -0.29 -18.06
N THR A 8 6.42 -1.54 -18.46
CA THR A 8 6.44 -2.67 -17.52
C THR A 8 7.87 -2.96 -17.10
N VAL A 9 8.08 -3.15 -15.81
CA VAL A 9 9.39 -3.52 -15.25
C VAL A 9 9.64 -5.01 -15.50
N ILE A 10 10.65 -5.32 -16.30
CA ILE A 10 11.02 -6.69 -16.65
C ILE A 10 12.47 -7.03 -16.32
N ASN A 11 13.26 -6.08 -15.87
CA ASN A 11 14.67 -6.25 -15.62
C ASN A 11 15.13 -5.57 -14.30
N LYS A 12 16.32 -5.96 -13.81
CA LYS A 12 16.87 -5.45 -12.55
C LYS A 12 17.13 -3.93 -12.55
N LYS A 13 17.46 -3.34 -13.70
CA LYS A 13 17.73 -1.90 -13.83
C LYS A 13 16.46 -1.09 -13.62
N ASP A 14 15.36 -1.49 -14.24
CA ASP A 14 14.08 -0.82 -14.09
C ASP A 14 13.46 -1.11 -12.71
N PHE A 15 13.67 -2.32 -12.16
CA PHE A 15 13.29 -2.62 -10.78
C PHE A 15 14.03 -1.73 -9.77
N LYS A 16 15.31 -1.46 -9.99
CA LYS A 16 16.05 -0.49 -9.17
C LYS A 16 15.41 0.90 -9.23
N LYS A 17 15.03 1.38 -10.43
CA LYS A 17 14.35 2.67 -10.57
C LYS A 17 13.00 2.71 -9.84
N PHE A 18 12.25 1.60 -9.87
CA PHE A 18 10.99 1.47 -9.13
C PHE A 18 11.22 1.62 -7.62
N ILE A 19 12.24 0.97 -7.07
CA ILE A 19 12.59 1.08 -5.64
C ILE A 19 13.09 2.48 -5.28
N ASP A 20 13.92 3.08 -6.13
CA ASP A 20 14.56 4.38 -5.86
C ASP A 20 13.61 5.57 -6.03
N PHE A 21 12.53 5.44 -6.80
CA PHE A 21 11.66 6.55 -7.17
C PHE A 21 11.08 7.33 -5.98
N PRO A 22 10.50 6.71 -4.93
CA PRO A 22 9.96 7.46 -3.79
C PRO A 22 11.04 8.24 -3.03
N TYR A 23 12.28 7.73 -2.97
CA TYR A 23 13.38 8.45 -2.34
C TYR A 23 13.75 9.73 -3.11
N THR A 24 13.49 9.76 -4.41
CA THR A 24 13.65 10.97 -5.22
C THR A 24 12.43 11.88 -5.08
N LEU A 25 11.23 11.31 -5.12
CA LEU A 25 9.98 12.06 -5.05
C LEU A 25 9.81 12.79 -3.70
N PHE A 26 10.10 12.10 -2.60
CA PHE A 26 9.88 12.60 -1.24
C PHE A 26 11.16 13.09 -0.54
N LYS A 27 12.25 13.33 -1.27
CA LYS A 27 13.57 13.67 -0.70
C LYS A 27 13.57 14.86 0.28
N ASP A 28 12.69 15.83 0.03
CA ASP A 28 12.57 17.06 0.83
C ASP A 28 11.36 17.02 1.79
N ASP A 29 10.63 15.93 1.82
CA ASP A 29 9.45 15.78 2.67
C ASP A 29 9.83 15.17 4.03
N LYS A 30 9.73 15.99 5.07
CA LYS A 30 10.09 15.60 6.45
C LYS A 30 9.10 14.64 7.12
N LYS A 31 7.91 14.49 6.56
CA LYS A 31 6.85 13.60 7.07
C LYS A 31 6.96 12.20 6.52
N TRP A 32 7.62 12.05 5.38
CA TRP A 32 7.77 10.75 4.76
C TRP A 32 8.79 9.89 5.51
N VAL A 33 8.37 8.68 5.89
CA VAL A 33 9.23 7.65 6.50
C VAL A 33 9.55 6.61 5.43
N PRO A 34 10.80 6.55 4.94
CA PRO A 34 11.19 5.61 3.89
C PRO A 34 11.09 4.17 4.36
N SER A 35 10.57 3.30 3.50
CA SER A 35 10.67 1.86 3.69
C SER A 35 12.12 1.39 3.55
N LEU A 36 12.50 0.31 4.22
CA LEU A 36 13.83 -0.26 4.04
C LEU A 36 13.93 -0.91 2.64
N VAL A 37 14.95 -0.55 1.89
CA VAL A 37 15.20 -1.09 0.53
C VAL A 37 15.29 -2.62 0.53
N MET A 38 15.77 -3.22 1.62
CA MET A 38 15.88 -4.66 1.76
C MET A 38 14.48 -5.30 1.86
N ASP A 39 13.58 -4.70 2.63
CA ASP A 39 12.21 -5.18 2.82
C ASP A 39 11.41 -5.05 1.53
N GLU A 40 11.52 -3.90 0.85
CA GLU A 40 10.92 -3.70 -0.48
C GLU A 40 11.36 -4.78 -1.47
N LYS A 41 12.66 -5.09 -1.54
CA LYS A 41 13.17 -6.16 -2.40
C LYS A 41 12.67 -7.55 -2.00
N THR A 42 12.54 -7.81 -0.71
CA THR A 42 12.04 -9.09 -0.19
C THR A 42 10.57 -9.29 -0.54
N THR A 43 9.77 -8.23 -0.49
CA THR A 43 8.34 -8.25 -0.84
C THR A 43 8.10 -8.75 -2.26
N PHE A 44 8.99 -8.45 -3.22
CA PHE A 44 8.88 -8.89 -4.62
C PHE A 44 9.71 -10.16 -4.95
N ASP A 45 10.31 -10.79 -3.96
CA ASP A 45 11.09 -12.02 -4.15
C ASP A 45 10.22 -13.26 -3.91
N LYS A 46 9.94 -14.01 -4.99
CA LYS A 46 9.13 -15.25 -4.94
C LYS A 46 9.66 -16.32 -3.97
N LYS A 47 10.96 -16.26 -3.62
CA LYS A 47 11.56 -17.21 -2.67
C LYS A 47 11.35 -16.81 -1.21
N LYS A 48 11.00 -15.54 -0.95
CA LYS A 48 10.92 -14.97 0.38
C LYS A 48 9.51 -14.55 0.77
N ASN A 49 8.70 -14.15 -0.19
CA ASN A 49 7.32 -13.74 0.04
C ASN A 49 6.34 -14.85 -0.35
N PRO A 50 5.74 -15.57 0.62
CA PRO A 50 4.80 -16.65 0.34
C PRO A 50 3.50 -16.17 -0.34
N ALA A 51 3.13 -14.90 -0.23
CA ALA A 51 1.97 -14.36 -0.91
C ALA A 51 2.08 -14.48 -2.44
N LEU A 52 3.31 -14.51 -2.98
CA LEU A 52 3.55 -14.66 -4.42
C LEU A 52 3.32 -16.07 -4.96
N GLU A 53 2.92 -17.04 -4.12
CA GLU A 53 2.45 -18.35 -4.54
C GLU A 53 1.01 -18.29 -5.10
N PHE A 54 0.22 -17.31 -4.65
CA PHE A 54 -1.18 -17.14 -5.04
C PHE A 54 -1.51 -15.72 -5.55
N CYS A 55 -0.50 -14.90 -5.78
CA CYS A 55 -0.64 -13.57 -6.35
C CYS A 55 0.18 -13.42 -7.62
N ASP A 56 -0.44 -12.92 -8.68
CA ASP A 56 0.26 -12.39 -9.83
C ASP A 56 0.43 -10.88 -9.69
N PHE A 57 1.53 -10.35 -10.23
CA PHE A 57 1.76 -8.91 -10.20
C PHE A 57 2.52 -8.41 -11.43
N LYS A 58 2.29 -7.14 -11.76
CA LYS A 58 3.08 -6.37 -12.72
C LYS A 58 3.44 -5.01 -12.13
N ILE A 59 4.68 -4.61 -12.37
CA ILE A 59 5.19 -3.31 -11.93
C ILE A 59 5.24 -2.40 -13.15
N PHE A 60 4.73 -1.17 -13.00
CA PHE A 60 4.71 -0.18 -14.05
C PHE A 60 5.45 1.09 -13.60
N LEU A 61 6.19 1.68 -14.53
CA LEU A 61 6.84 2.98 -14.38
C LEU A 61 6.31 3.96 -15.42
N ALA A 62 5.97 5.16 -14.98
CA ALA A 62 5.64 6.28 -15.86
C ALA A 62 6.89 7.10 -16.14
N TYR A 63 7.10 7.43 -17.41
CA TYR A 63 8.22 8.24 -17.87
C TYR A 63 7.73 9.51 -18.56
N LYS A 64 8.42 10.61 -18.27
CA LYS A 64 8.32 11.89 -19.00
C LYS A 64 9.67 12.17 -19.66
N GLY A 65 9.80 11.85 -20.94
CA GLY A 65 11.12 11.77 -21.57
C GLY A 65 11.99 10.67 -20.92
N PRO A 66 13.21 10.98 -20.44
CA PRO A 66 14.09 9.99 -19.80
C PRO A 66 13.79 9.79 -18.32
N GLU A 67 13.00 10.64 -17.69
CA GLU A 67 12.79 10.68 -16.24
C GLU A 67 11.62 9.79 -15.81
N VAL A 68 11.78 9.07 -14.70
CA VAL A 68 10.69 8.38 -14.01
C VAL A 68 9.89 9.44 -13.25
N VAL A 69 8.58 9.48 -13.50
CA VAL A 69 7.67 10.45 -12.89
C VAL A 69 6.53 9.78 -12.09
N GLY A 70 6.49 8.45 -12.09
CA GLY A 70 5.55 7.70 -11.29
C GLY A 70 5.78 6.19 -11.36
N ARG A 71 5.22 5.49 -10.38
CA ARG A 71 5.25 4.04 -10.27
C ARG A 71 3.91 3.50 -9.77
N VAL A 72 3.60 2.27 -10.10
CA VAL A 72 2.47 1.52 -9.53
C VAL A 72 2.73 0.02 -9.66
N VAL A 73 2.17 -0.76 -8.76
CA VAL A 73 2.09 -2.23 -8.87
C VAL A 73 0.62 -2.61 -9.03
N GLY A 74 0.32 -3.37 -10.06
CA GLY A 74 -0.95 -4.09 -10.18
C GLY A 74 -0.78 -5.51 -9.63
N MET A 75 -1.80 -6.02 -8.91
CA MET A 75 -1.76 -7.34 -8.28
C MET A 75 -3.11 -8.03 -8.39
N ILE A 76 -3.08 -9.33 -8.68
CA ILE A 76 -4.26 -10.20 -8.65
C ILE A 76 -4.04 -11.25 -7.57
N ASN A 77 -4.77 -11.16 -6.48
CA ASN A 77 -4.77 -12.18 -5.43
C ASN A 77 -5.85 -13.20 -5.76
N HIS A 78 -5.44 -14.31 -6.39
CA HIS A 78 -6.36 -15.37 -6.84
C HIS A 78 -7.11 -16.01 -5.67
N LYS A 79 -6.44 -16.23 -4.54
CA LYS A 79 -7.04 -16.82 -3.35
C LYS A 79 -8.13 -15.92 -2.75
N SER A 80 -7.88 -14.62 -2.65
CA SER A 80 -8.88 -13.65 -2.20
C SER A 80 -10.09 -13.62 -3.15
N ASN A 81 -9.85 -13.52 -4.46
CA ASN A 81 -10.91 -13.48 -5.46
C ASN A 81 -11.76 -14.76 -5.45
N GLU A 82 -11.16 -15.93 -5.22
CA GLU A 82 -11.88 -17.20 -5.09
C GLU A 82 -12.76 -17.23 -3.84
N ILE A 83 -12.19 -16.88 -2.67
CA ILE A 83 -12.90 -16.91 -1.38
C ILE A 83 -14.09 -15.95 -1.39
N TRP A 84 -13.87 -14.72 -1.85
CA TRP A 84 -14.90 -13.67 -1.85
C TRP A 84 -15.77 -13.65 -3.10
N LYS A 85 -15.48 -14.54 -4.08
CA LYS A 85 -16.17 -14.63 -5.39
C LYS A 85 -16.16 -13.31 -6.15
N GLU A 86 -15.03 -12.64 -6.11
CA GLU A 86 -14.79 -11.36 -6.75
C GLU A 86 -13.87 -11.50 -7.96
N LYS A 87 -13.85 -10.47 -8.82
CA LYS A 87 -12.95 -10.35 -9.96
C LYS A 87 -12.20 -9.04 -9.85
N ARG A 88 -11.41 -8.89 -8.78
CA ARG A 88 -10.71 -7.66 -8.43
C ARG A 88 -9.23 -7.73 -8.78
N ILE A 89 -8.74 -6.67 -9.42
CA ILE A 89 -7.32 -6.34 -9.46
C ILE A 89 -7.04 -5.28 -8.41
N ARG A 90 -5.94 -5.43 -7.68
CA ARG A 90 -5.46 -4.46 -6.70
C ARG A 90 -4.41 -3.56 -7.34
N PHE A 91 -4.33 -2.31 -6.89
CA PHE A 91 -3.17 -1.46 -7.13
C PHE A 91 -2.52 -1.06 -5.81
N GLY A 92 -1.20 -0.98 -5.79
CA GLY A 92 -0.41 -0.52 -4.64
C GLY A 92 0.89 0.12 -5.09
N TRP A 93 1.72 0.58 -4.17
CA TRP A 93 2.95 1.32 -4.49
C TRP A 93 2.71 2.45 -5.50
N LEU A 94 1.54 3.09 -5.43
CA LEU A 94 1.18 4.20 -6.31
C LEU A 94 1.86 5.47 -5.82
N ASP A 95 2.92 5.88 -6.51
CA ASP A 95 3.61 7.14 -6.28
C ASP A 95 3.77 7.88 -7.61
N PHE A 96 3.52 9.19 -7.60
CA PHE A 96 3.58 10.00 -8.81
C PHE A 96 3.77 11.49 -8.50
N ILE A 97 4.34 12.23 -9.46
CA ILE A 97 4.40 13.69 -9.38
C ILE A 97 3.00 14.29 -9.50
N ASN A 98 2.82 15.53 -9.03
CA ASN A 98 1.52 16.22 -9.03
C ASN A 98 1.05 16.57 -10.45
N GLU A 99 0.75 15.55 -11.25
CA GLU A 99 0.19 15.67 -12.61
C GLU A 99 -0.88 14.58 -12.80
N ASP A 100 -2.14 14.97 -13.02
CA ASP A 100 -3.29 14.04 -13.20
C ASP A 100 -3.02 12.99 -14.28
N ILE A 101 -2.41 13.39 -15.38
CA ILE A 101 -2.11 12.49 -16.51
C ILE A 101 -1.14 11.37 -16.14
N VAL A 102 -0.24 11.58 -15.18
CA VAL A 102 0.69 10.54 -14.73
C VAL A 102 -0.05 9.47 -13.94
N CYS A 103 -0.89 9.88 -12.96
CA CYS A 103 -1.73 8.98 -12.21
C CYS A 103 -2.70 8.21 -13.12
N GLN A 104 -3.38 8.93 -14.03
CA GLN A 104 -4.29 8.33 -14.99
C GLN A 104 -3.60 7.21 -15.80
N LYS A 105 -2.44 7.50 -16.40
CA LYS A 105 -1.73 6.53 -17.22
C LYS A 105 -1.24 5.31 -16.42
N LEU A 106 -0.84 5.49 -15.17
CA LEU A 106 -0.45 4.39 -14.29
C LEU A 106 -1.65 3.48 -13.97
N LEU A 107 -2.78 4.06 -13.55
CA LEU A 107 -3.98 3.30 -13.23
C LEU A 107 -4.58 2.64 -14.49
N GLU A 108 -4.63 3.33 -15.64
CA GLU A 108 -5.02 2.73 -16.93
C GLU A 108 -4.19 1.49 -17.28
N ALA A 109 -2.88 1.48 -16.97
CA ALA A 109 -2.03 0.31 -17.23
C ALA A 109 -2.42 -0.89 -16.35
N VAL A 110 -2.74 -0.64 -15.07
CA VAL A 110 -3.22 -1.67 -14.16
C VAL A 110 -4.59 -2.18 -14.61
N GLU A 111 -5.53 -1.28 -14.93
CA GLU A 111 -6.87 -1.64 -15.41
C GLU A 111 -6.82 -2.48 -16.70
N ASN A 112 -5.99 -2.07 -17.67
CA ASN A 112 -5.85 -2.78 -18.93
C ASN A 112 -5.29 -4.20 -18.72
N TRP A 113 -4.32 -4.34 -17.82
CA TRP A 113 -3.86 -5.67 -17.44
C TRP A 113 -4.97 -6.45 -16.73
N GLY A 114 -5.66 -5.87 -15.76
CA GLY A 114 -6.79 -6.50 -15.07
C GLY A 114 -7.86 -7.01 -16.05
N ARG A 115 -8.26 -6.18 -17.02
CA ARG A 115 -9.22 -6.57 -18.06
C ARG A 115 -8.71 -7.76 -18.89
N SER A 116 -7.42 -7.79 -19.23
CA SER A 116 -6.83 -8.93 -19.98
C SER A 116 -6.84 -10.24 -19.19
N GLU A 117 -6.82 -10.15 -17.84
CA GLU A 117 -6.91 -11.31 -16.94
C GLU A 117 -8.35 -11.60 -16.47
N GLY A 118 -9.35 -10.92 -17.05
CA GLY A 118 -10.77 -11.13 -16.74
C GLY A 118 -11.26 -10.48 -15.46
N MET A 119 -10.52 -9.52 -14.91
CA MET A 119 -10.94 -8.73 -13.76
C MET A 119 -11.94 -7.65 -14.19
N THR A 120 -12.91 -7.36 -13.33
CA THR A 120 -13.99 -6.40 -13.60
C THR A 120 -13.94 -5.18 -12.68
N GLU A 121 -13.18 -5.25 -11.61
CA GLU A 121 -13.05 -4.20 -10.62
C GLU A 121 -11.57 -3.94 -10.31
N ILE A 122 -11.24 -2.69 -9.97
CA ILE A 122 -9.96 -2.27 -9.46
C ILE A 122 -10.11 -1.66 -8.07
N VAL A 123 -9.28 -2.05 -7.13
CA VAL A 123 -9.30 -1.58 -5.73
C VAL A 123 -7.89 -1.26 -5.24
N GLY A 124 -7.79 -0.30 -4.35
CA GLY A 124 -6.50 0.07 -3.75
C GLY A 124 -6.49 1.50 -3.17
N PRO A 125 -5.35 1.94 -2.67
CA PRO A 125 -4.07 1.21 -2.59
C PRO A 125 -4.09 0.04 -1.61
N MET A 126 -3.59 -1.11 -2.02
CA MET A 126 -3.49 -2.34 -1.21
C MET A 126 -2.19 -3.09 -1.57
N GLY A 127 -1.75 -3.98 -0.70
CA GLY A 127 -0.66 -4.89 -0.96
C GLY A 127 -1.11 -6.26 -1.47
N PHE A 128 -0.19 -7.23 -1.43
CA PHE A 128 -0.47 -8.63 -1.79
C PHE A 128 -1.47 -9.26 -0.82
N THR A 129 -1.34 -8.89 0.46
CA THR A 129 -2.20 -9.36 1.57
C THR A 129 -2.60 -8.16 2.44
N ASP A 130 -3.53 -8.38 3.37
CA ASP A 130 -3.97 -7.45 4.40
C ASP A 130 -2.91 -7.20 5.51
N MET A 131 -1.77 -7.87 5.44
CA MET A 131 -0.61 -7.58 6.30
C MET A 131 0.32 -6.52 5.68
N ASP A 132 0.13 -6.19 4.42
CA ASP A 132 0.84 -5.11 3.75
C ASP A 132 0.18 -3.76 4.06
N LYS A 133 0.88 -2.67 3.72
CA LYS A 133 0.31 -1.33 3.86
C LYS A 133 -0.89 -1.14 2.94
N GLU A 134 -1.96 -0.58 3.47
CA GLU A 134 -3.22 -0.34 2.77
C GLU A 134 -3.70 1.10 2.94
N GLY A 135 -4.53 1.54 2.00
CA GLY A 135 -5.18 2.83 2.05
C GLY A 135 -4.35 3.99 1.50
N MET A 136 -4.95 5.15 1.57
CA MET A 136 -4.39 6.43 1.14
C MET A 136 -4.68 7.46 2.24
N LEU A 137 -3.68 8.23 2.64
CA LEU A 137 -3.86 9.32 3.61
C LEU A 137 -4.82 10.35 3.02
N VAL A 138 -5.91 10.64 3.73
CA VAL A 138 -6.94 11.61 3.33
C VAL A 138 -7.10 12.76 4.33
N GLU A 139 -6.72 12.52 5.59
CA GLU A 139 -6.72 13.52 6.68
C GLU A 139 -5.48 13.33 7.55
N GLY A 140 -5.05 14.38 8.28
CA GLY A 140 -3.89 14.32 9.17
C GLY A 140 -2.55 14.43 8.47
N PHE A 141 -2.48 15.14 7.34
CA PHE A 141 -1.23 15.36 6.59
C PHE A 141 -0.15 16.09 7.38
N GLU A 142 -0.52 16.79 8.45
CA GLU A 142 0.36 17.47 9.38
C GLU A 142 0.96 16.56 10.45
N GLU A 143 0.41 15.36 10.63
CA GLU A 143 0.88 14.39 11.60
C GLU A 143 2.06 13.57 11.06
N ASP A 144 2.88 13.06 11.98
CA ASP A 144 4.00 12.20 11.63
C ASP A 144 3.50 10.81 11.25
N CYS A 145 3.91 10.34 10.08
CA CYS A 145 3.61 8.99 9.62
C CYS A 145 4.34 7.95 10.47
N THR A 146 3.70 6.81 10.72
CA THR A 146 4.36 5.65 11.28
C THR A 146 4.93 4.76 10.16
N MET A 147 5.88 3.89 10.50
CA MET A 147 6.43 2.95 9.52
C MET A 147 5.40 1.94 9.00
N ALA A 148 4.29 1.75 9.70
CA ALA A 148 3.24 0.79 9.36
C ALA A 148 2.12 1.38 8.48
N THR A 149 2.07 2.70 8.33
CA THR A 149 1.01 3.39 7.59
C THR A 149 1.52 3.98 6.29
N TYR A 150 0.61 4.16 5.33
CA TYR A 150 0.92 4.92 4.13
C TYR A 150 1.07 6.40 4.45
N TYR A 151 2.02 7.02 3.77
CA TYR A 151 2.13 8.45 3.61
C TYR A 151 1.98 8.80 2.13
N ASN A 152 1.23 9.84 1.85
CA ASN A 152 1.15 10.44 0.52
C ASN A 152 0.81 11.93 0.64
N PRO A 153 1.22 12.76 -0.33
CA PRO A 153 0.80 14.15 -0.41
C PRO A 153 -0.71 14.30 -0.61
N SER A 154 -1.25 15.45 -0.20
CA SER A 154 -2.70 15.74 -0.27
C SER A 154 -3.28 15.74 -1.69
N TYR A 155 -2.46 15.90 -2.72
CA TYR A 155 -2.95 15.84 -4.11
C TYR A 155 -3.30 14.42 -4.57
N TYR A 156 -2.82 13.35 -3.90
CA TYR A 156 -3.12 11.97 -4.29
C TYR A 156 -4.62 11.66 -4.27
N PRO A 157 -5.33 11.78 -3.12
CA PRO A 157 -6.77 11.49 -3.08
C PRO A 157 -7.55 12.40 -4.05
N GLN A 158 -7.18 13.67 -4.13
CA GLN A 158 -7.84 14.63 -5.03
C GLN A 158 -7.74 14.21 -6.50
N ILE A 159 -6.56 13.73 -6.94
CA ILE A 159 -6.36 13.27 -8.32
C ILE A 159 -7.13 11.96 -8.56
N VAL A 160 -7.04 11.01 -7.65
CA VAL A 160 -7.73 9.70 -7.77
C VAL A 160 -9.25 9.89 -7.84
N GLU A 161 -9.82 10.80 -7.04
CA GLU A 161 -11.25 11.15 -7.10
C GLU A 161 -11.62 11.83 -8.43
N ARG A 162 -10.78 12.75 -8.94
CA ARG A 162 -11.01 13.35 -10.28
C ARG A 162 -10.99 12.33 -11.41
N LEU A 163 -10.26 11.23 -11.24
CA LEU A 163 -10.25 10.10 -12.17
C LEU A 163 -11.46 9.16 -12.00
N SER A 164 -12.46 9.57 -11.21
CA SER A 164 -13.72 8.85 -10.96
C SER A 164 -13.60 7.60 -10.10
N TYR A 165 -12.51 7.44 -9.38
CA TYR A 165 -12.43 6.43 -8.31
C TYR A 165 -13.27 6.87 -7.13
N LYS A 166 -13.90 5.90 -6.46
CA LYS A 166 -14.75 6.14 -5.30
C LYS A 166 -14.11 5.56 -4.06
N LYS A 167 -14.23 6.27 -2.95
CA LYS A 167 -13.82 5.78 -1.65
C LYS A 167 -14.68 4.58 -1.25
N GLU A 168 -14.06 3.48 -0.83
CA GLU A 168 -14.73 2.26 -0.39
C GLU A 168 -14.88 2.22 1.13
N VAL A 169 -13.81 2.55 1.87
CA VAL A 169 -13.77 2.47 3.33
C VAL A 169 -12.84 3.52 3.92
N ASP A 170 -13.09 3.93 5.16
CA ASP A 170 -12.20 4.73 5.96
C ASP A 170 -11.52 3.88 7.03
N TRP A 171 -10.20 4.07 7.17
CA TRP A 171 -9.38 3.52 8.24
C TRP A 171 -9.00 4.64 9.19
N ILE A 172 -9.31 4.49 10.48
CA ILE A 172 -9.04 5.52 11.49
C ILE A 172 -7.87 5.09 12.36
N GLN A 173 -6.86 5.95 12.45
CA GLN A 173 -5.72 5.75 13.33
C GLN A 173 -5.88 6.58 14.61
N TYR A 174 -5.67 5.95 15.77
CA TYR A 174 -5.75 6.60 17.07
C TYR A 174 -4.37 6.74 17.70
N ARG A 175 -4.08 7.92 18.26
CA ARG A 175 -2.90 8.14 19.12
C ARG A 175 -3.33 8.07 20.57
N ILE A 176 -2.80 7.13 21.32
CA ILE A 176 -3.07 6.93 22.74
C ILE A 176 -1.83 7.31 23.56
N LYS A 177 -1.99 8.15 24.57
CA LYS A 177 -0.90 8.49 25.51
C LYS A 177 -0.70 7.32 26.48
N ALA A 178 0.51 6.75 26.50
CA ALA A 178 0.84 5.56 27.31
C ALA A 178 0.80 5.81 28.84
N ASN A 179 0.89 7.09 29.27
CA ASN A 179 0.87 7.47 30.67
C ASN A 179 -0.52 7.81 31.24
N GLN A 180 -1.58 7.46 30.52
CA GLN A 180 -2.94 7.60 31.05
C GLN A 180 -3.22 6.47 32.04
N GLU A 181 -3.82 6.81 33.18
CA GLU A 181 -4.32 5.81 34.12
C GLU A 181 -5.40 4.96 33.45
N ILE A 182 -5.22 3.66 33.52
CA ILE A 182 -6.20 2.72 32.97
C ILE A 182 -7.43 2.74 33.89
N PRO A 183 -8.63 3.02 33.36
CA PRO A 183 -9.84 3.03 34.18
C PRO A 183 -10.05 1.72 34.93
N GLU A 184 -10.47 1.80 36.19
CA GLU A 184 -10.69 0.65 37.08
C GLU A 184 -11.64 -0.41 36.47
N LYS A 185 -12.62 0.07 35.69
CA LYS A 185 -13.52 -0.79 34.91
C LYS A 185 -12.77 -1.76 33.98
N ILE A 186 -11.67 -1.33 33.36
CA ILE A 186 -10.87 -2.16 32.46
C ILE A 186 -10.18 -3.28 33.24
N PHE A 187 -9.60 -2.98 34.40
CA PHE A 187 -9.01 -4.00 35.28
C PHE A 187 -10.05 -5.06 35.71
N ARG A 188 -11.25 -4.59 36.12
CA ARG A 188 -12.33 -5.51 36.50
C ARG A 188 -12.75 -6.42 35.34
N ILE A 189 -12.94 -5.88 34.14
CA ILE A 189 -13.30 -6.65 32.96
C ILE A 189 -12.18 -7.63 32.60
N ASN A 190 -10.91 -7.21 32.63
CA ASN A 190 -9.76 -8.07 32.39
C ASN A 190 -9.73 -9.27 33.34
N ASN A 191 -9.94 -9.06 34.63
CA ASN A 191 -9.95 -10.14 35.61
C ASN A 191 -11.11 -11.12 35.38
N LEU A 192 -12.31 -10.61 35.11
CA LEU A 192 -13.47 -11.46 34.79
C LEU A 192 -13.25 -12.31 33.54
N ILE A 193 -12.63 -11.74 32.50
CA ILE A 193 -12.32 -12.47 31.27
C ILE A 193 -11.25 -13.53 31.52
N LYS A 194 -10.19 -13.19 32.26
CA LYS A 194 -9.13 -14.13 32.62
C LYS A 194 -9.70 -15.35 33.38
N GLU A 195 -10.54 -15.11 34.39
CA GLU A 195 -11.17 -16.16 35.17
C GLU A 195 -12.14 -17.00 34.34
N LYS A 196 -13.06 -16.32 33.61
CA LYS A 196 -14.11 -17.00 32.82
C LYS A 196 -13.56 -17.92 31.74
N TYR A 197 -12.46 -17.51 31.08
CA TYR A 197 -11.89 -18.25 29.96
C TYR A 197 -10.55 -18.93 30.30
N ASN A 198 -10.15 -18.94 31.58
CA ASN A 198 -8.88 -19.49 32.05
C ASN A 198 -7.67 -19.00 31.24
N LEU A 199 -7.64 -17.67 30.95
CA LEU A 199 -6.59 -17.08 30.15
C LEU A 199 -5.36 -16.75 31.02
N ARG A 200 -4.18 -16.99 30.46
CA ARG A 200 -2.90 -16.60 31.07
C ARG A 200 -2.05 -15.81 30.05
N ILE A 201 -1.33 -14.84 30.56
CA ILE A 201 -0.28 -14.16 29.77
C ILE A 201 0.96 -15.05 29.84
N VAL A 202 1.51 -15.36 28.69
CA VAL A 202 2.77 -16.11 28.57
C VAL A 202 3.80 -15.16 28.00
N GLU A 203 4.87 -14.89 28.74
CA GLU A 203 6.01 -14.16 28.25
C GLU A 203 6.74 -15.02 27.21
N GLY A 204 7.02 -14.45 26.03
CA GLY A 204 7.84 -15.12 25.03
C GLY A 204 9.25 -15.35 25.57
N LEU A 205 9.74 -16.57 25.48
CA LEU A 205 11.14 -16.84 25.77
C LEU A 205 11.96 -16.09 24.71
N SER A 206 12.88 -15.22 25.17
CA SER A 206 13.91 -14.66 24.30
C SER A 206 14.71 -15.81 23.70
N ALA A 207 14.71 -15.89 22.36
CA ALA A 207 15.53 -16.84 21.63
C ALA A 207 17.02 -16.53 21.78
#